data_031d80dbc4eb14c14957101da7bd6cd2
#
_entry.id   031d80dbc4eb14c14957101da7bd6cd2
#
_cell.length_a   1.000
_cell.length_b   1.000
_cell.length_c   1.000
_cell.angle_alpha   90.00
_cell.angle_beta   90.00
_cell.angle_gamma   90.00
#
_symmetry.space_group_name_H-M   'P 1'
#
loop_
_entity.id
_entity.type
_entity.pdbx_description
1 polymer ?
#
loop_
_entity_poly.entity_id
_entity_poly.type
_entity_poly.pdbx_seq_one_letter_code
_entity_poly.pdbx_strand_id
1 'polypeptide(L)'
;MLCYTKTTFSSKLANYLKSKKTKKVLLVAGDVYRPAAIDQLKVLGEQIQVDVFTLEGNTDPVKIARDGVEFAKENGHNVVIVDTAGRLAVDKQMMDEISNVKRAINPSEILFVVDSMTGQDAVNTAKAFNDVLNFDGVVLTKLDGDTRGGAALSIKSIVNKPIKFIGTGEKMDALDVFYPDRMADRILGMGDVVSLVERAQEQFDEVEARKMQKKIAKNQFGFDDFLEQIAQIKKMGNMKDLMGMIPGMGKMMKNVDIDDDAFKGIEAIIHSMTVEERRDPKLINGSRR
;
A
#
# COMPACT_ATOMS: atom_id res chain seq x y z
N MET A 1 3.19 -14.29 11.47
CA MET A 1 2.45 -13.54 10.47
C MET A 1 2.76 -12.03 10.46
N LEU A 2 3.17 -11.41 11.56
CA LEU A 2 3.56 -9.97 11.63
C LEU A 2 4.82 -9.58 10.83
N CYS A 3 5.63 -10.54 10.44
CA CYS A 3 6.91 -10.30 9.77
C CYS A 3 6.80 -9.94 8.27
N TYR A 4 5.85 -10.52 7.56
CA TYR A 4 5.64 -10.19 6.14
C TYR A 4 5.20 -8.73 5.94
N THR A 5 4.51 -8.17 6.90
CA THR A 5 3.95 -6.83 6.85
C THR A 5 5.01 -5.73 6.83
N LYS A 6 6.13 -5.92 7.54
CA LYS A 6 7.22 -4.92 7.58
C LYS A 6 7.95 -4.84 6.24
N THR A 7 8.41 -5.97 5.71
CA THR A 7 9.13 -6.06 4.43
C THR A 7 8.28 -5.52 3.27
N THR A 8 6.99 -5.89 3.24
CA THR A 8 6.05 -5.36 2.27
C THR A 8 5.85 -3.84 2.46
N PHE A 9 5.74 -3.36 3.70
CA PHE A 9 5.64 -1.93 3.97
C PHE A 9 6.91 -1.18 3.55
N SER A 10 8.11 -1.70 3.87
CA SER A 10 9.38 -1.11 3.45
C SER A 10 9.44 -0.89 1.94
N SER A 11 8.98 -1.89 1.17
CA SER A 11 8.92 -1.81 -0.29
C SER A 11 7.85 -0.83 -0.78
N LYS A 12 6.67 -0.78 -0.15
CA LYS A 12 5.63 0.22 -0.48
C LYS A 12 6.09 1.64 -0.20
N LEU A 13 6.78 1.86 0.93
CA LEU A 13 7.34 3.17 1.26
C LEU A 13 8.41 3.58 0.25
N ALA A 14 9.27 2.64 -0.17
CA ALA A 14 10.26 2.88 -1.21
C ALA A 14 9.60 3.27 -2.54
N ASN A 15 8.54 2.55 -2.95
CA ASN A 15 7.77 2.86 -4.15
C ASN A 15 7.12 4.26 -4.06
N TYR A 16 6.50 4.58 -2.93
CA TYR A 16 5.91 5.90 -2.68
C TYR A 16 6.94 7.03 -2.78
N LEU A 17 8.10 6.86 -2.13
CA LEU A 17 9.16 7.87 -2.15
C LEU A 17 9.77 8.04 -3.55
N LYS A 18 9.92 6.95 -4.30
CA LYS A 18 10.40 6.99 -5.69
C LYS A 18 9.38 7.68 -6.60
N SER A 19 8.12 7.23 -6.59
CA SER A 19 7.10 7.66 -7.54
C SER A 19 6.52 9.04 -7.23
N LYS A 20 6.20 9.33 -5.95
CA LYS A 20 5.54 10.57 -5.53
C LYS A 20 6.52 11.65 -5.04
N LYS A 21 7.73 11.28 -4.61
CA LYS A 21 8.72 12.22 -4.05
C LYS A 21 10.02 12.28 -4.84
N THR A 22 10.12 11.54 -5.94
CA THR A 22 11.28 11.52 -6.86
C THR A 22 12.60 11.23 -6.11
N LYS A 23 12.55 10.34 -5.10
CA LYS A 23 13.71 9.97 -4.30
C LYS A 23 14.42 8.76 -4.89
N LYS A 24 15.76 8.74 -4.83
CA LYS A 24 16.56 7.55 -5.10
C LYS A 24 16.72 6.77 -3.81
N VAL A 25 15.98 5.67 -3.69
CA VAL A 25 15.85 4.89 -2.45
C VAL A 25 16.74 3.65 -2.52
N LEU A 26 17.35 3.28 -1.40
CA LEU A 26 17.99 1.99 -1.18
C LEU A 26 17.21 1.24 -0.09
N LEU A 27 16.89 -0.02 -0.35
CA LEU A 27 16.37 -0.96 0.64
C LEU A 27 17.56 -1.75 1.22
N VAL A 28 17.63 -1.89 2.54
CA VAL A 28 18.68 -2.69 3.21
C VAL A 28 18.02 -3.84 3.95
N ALA A 29 18.43 -5.08 3.62
CA ALA A 29 17.88 -6.31 4.20
C ALA A 29 18.54 -6.62 5.54
N GLY A 30 18.00 -6.06 6.62
CA GLY A 30 18.48 -6.24 7.99
C GLY A 30 17.83 -7.40 8.76
N ASP A 31 16.87 -8.14 8.17
CA ASP A 31 16.29 -9.35 8.78
C ASP A 31 17.15 -10.58 8.49
N VAL A 32 18.21 -10.72 9.24
CA VAL A 32 19.19 -11.80 9.08
C VAL A 32 18.69 -13.19 9.55
N TYR A 33 17.62 -13.21 10.33
CA TYR A 33 17.12 -14.46 10.92
C TYR A 33 16.21 -15.25 9.99
N ARG A 34 15.78 -14.62 8.89
CA ARG A 34 14.86 -15.23 7.93
C ARG A 34 15.35 -15.02 6.50
N PRO A 35 16.05 -16.04 5.94
CA PRO A 35 16.51 -15.98 4.55
C PRO A 35 15.38 -15.62 3.57
N ALA A 36 14.20 -16.20 3.76
CA ALA A 36 13.04 -15.90 2.93
C ALA A 36 12.59 -14.42 2.96
N ALA A 37 12.89 -13.66 4.02
CA ALA A 37 12.59 -12.23 4.07
C ALA A 37 13.58 -11.41 3.21
N ILE A 38 14.83 -11.84 3.15
CA ILE A 38 15.86 -11.23 2.28
C ILE A 38 15.47 -11.43 0.82
N ASP A 39 15.12 -12.68 0.44
CA ASP A 39 14.69 -13.01 -0.93
C ASP A 39 13.41 -12.26 -1.30
N GLN A 40 12.46 -12.18 -0.37
CA GLN A 40 11.24 -11.39 -0.57
C GLN A 40 11.56 -9.91 -0.83
N LEU A 41 12.47 -9.30 -0.05
CA LEU A 41 12.83 -7.91 -0.23
C LEU A 41 13.51 -7.68 -1.59
N LYS A 42 14.35 -8.64 -2.06
CA LYS A 42 14.96 -8.60 -3.40
C LYS A 42 13.89 -8.62 -4.48
N VAL A 43 12.96 -9.58 -4.44
CA VAL A 43 11.87 -9.70 -5.42
C VAL A 43 11.00 -8.43 -5.45
N LEU A 44 10.65 -7.89 -4.28
CA LEU A 44 9.86 -6.67 -4.19
C LEU A 44 10.64 -5.44 -4.69
N GLY A 45 11.95 -5.38 -4.41
CA GLY A 45 12.83 -4.33 -4.93
C GLY A 45 12.91 -4.34 -6.46
N GLU A 46 13.06 -5.52 -7.06
CA GLU A 46 13.03 -5.70 -8.53
C GLU A 46 11.68 -5.26 -9.12
N GLN A 47 10.58 -5.68 -8.50
CA GLN A 47 9.23 -5.32 -8.95
C GLN A 47 9.00 -3.81 -9.02
N ILE A 48 9.52 -3.06 -8.04
CA ILE A 48 9.40 -1.60 -7.98
C ILE A 48 10.62 -0.87 -8.57
N GLN A 49 11.61 -1.61 -9.07
CA GLN A 49 12.87 -1.07 -9.61
C GLN A 49 13.60 -0.17 -8.62
N VAL A 50 13.81 -0.67 -7.41
CA VAL A 50 14.56 -0.03 -6.33
C VAL A 50 15.72 -0.93 -5.93
N ASP A 51 16.88 -0.35 -5.73
CA ASP A 51 18.09 -1.09 -5.35
C ASP A 51 17.92 -1.72 -3.96
N VAL A 52 18.41 -2.97 -3.81
CA VAL A 52 18.39 -3.70 -2.54
C VAL A 52 19.81 -4.10 -2.15
N PHE A 53 20.25 -3.64 -1.00
CA PHE A 53 21.53 -4.00 -0.41
C PHE A 53 21.38 -5.22 0.49
N THR A 54 22.20 -6.23 0.25
CA THR A 54 22.31 -7.44 1.05
C THR A 54 23.78 -7.77 1.25
N LEU A 55 24.13 -8.34 2.39
CA LEU A 55 25.49 -8.82 2.67
C LEU A 55 25.46 -10.33 2.88
N GLU A 56 25.80 -11.09 1.84
CA GLU A 56 25.76 -12.56 1.87
C GLU A 56 26.69 -13.13 2.93
N GLY A 57 26.22 -14.14 3.65
CA GLY A 57 26.99 -14.83 4.70
C GLY A 57 27.18 -14.01 5.98
N ASN A 58 26.69 -12.79 6.08
CA ASN A 58 26.78 -12.00 7.30
C ASN A 58 25.45 -12.06 8.06
N THR A 59 25.56 -12.33 9.37
CA THR A 59 24.43 -12.40 10.30
C THR A 59 24.41 -11.26 11.33
N ASP A 60 25.27 -10.24 11.17
CA ASP A 60 25.30 -9.06 12.02
C ASP A 60 24.46 -7.93 11.40
N PRO A 61 23.25 -7.65 11.92
CA PRO A 61 22.36 -6.61 11.40
C PRO A 61 22.94 -5.19 11.56
N VAL A 62 23.82 -4.98 12.55
CA VAL A 62 24.47 -3.68 12.78
C VAL A 62 25.46 -3.39 11.66
N LYS A 63 26.27 -4.39 11.28
CA LYS A 63 27.20 -4.28 10.18
C LYS A 63 26.46 -4.06 8.86
N ILE A 64 25.43 -4.88 8.58
CA ILE A 64 24.62 -4.76 7.35
C ILE A 64 24.01 -3.37 7.22
N ALA A 65 23.44 -2.83 8.30
CA ALA A 65 22.87 -1.48 8.29
C ALA A 65 23.91 -0.40 8.02
N ARG A 66 25.10 -0.49 8.63
CA ARG A 66 26.19 0.47 8.43
C ARG A 66 26.73 0.42 7.01
N ASP A 67 27.10 -0.77 6.53
CA ASP A 67 27.62 -0.98 5.18
C ASP A 67 26.59 -0.55 4.12
N GLY A 68 25.29 -0.79 4.37
CA GLY A 68 24.22 -0.33 3.51
C GLY A 68 24.09 1.19 3.44
N VAL A 69 24.30 1.89 4.55
CA VAL A 69 24.32 3.37 4.56
C VAL A 69 25.55 3.92 3.83
N GLU A 70 26.72 3.28 3.96
CA GLU A 70 27.93 3.64 3.21
C GLU A 70 27.71 3.42 1.71
N PHE A 71 27.23 2.24 1.32
CA PHE A 71 26.89 1.93 -0.07
C PHE A 71 25.93 2.97 -0.67
N ALA A 72 24.91 3.38 0.09
CA ALA A 72 23.97 4.40 -0.35
C ALA A 72 24.64 5.74 -0.68
N LYS A 73 25.56 6.18 0.17
CA LYS A 73 26.31 7.43 -0.03
C LYS A 73 27.19 7.37 -1.28
N GLU A 74 27.92 6.26 -1.47
CA GLU A 74 28.81 6.06 -2.62
C GLU A 74 28.02 5.99 -3.94
N ASN A 75 26.82 5.44 -3.93
CA ASN A 75 26.00 5.25 -5.12
C ASN A 75 24.94 6.36 -5.31
N GLY A 76 25.00 7.44 -4.52
CA GLY A 76 24.15 8.61 -4.68
C GLY A 76 22.67 8.36 -4.36
N HIS A 77 22.36 7.43 -3.47
CA HIS A 77 21.02 7.30 -2.90
C HIS A 77 20.78 8.41 -1.87
N ASN A 78 19.57 8.95 -1.83
CA ASN A 78 19.23 10.02 -0.92
C ASN A 78 18.27 9.59 0.20
N VAL A 79 17.77 8.35 0.14
CA VAL A 79 16.99 7.71 1.20
C VAL A 79 17.44 6.26 1.36
N VAL A 80 17.63 5.84 2.61
CA VAL A 80 17.91 4.45 2.98
C VAL A 80 16.79 3.94 3.88
N ILE A 81 16.20 2.80 3.55
CA ILE A 81 15.21 2.12 4.39
C ILE A 81 15.81 0.80 4.86
N VAL A 82 16.04 0.67 6.15
CA VAL A 82 16.55 -0.55 6.76
C VAL A 82 15.38 -1.40 7.25
N ASP A 83 15.12 -2.52 6.57
CA ASP A 83 14.12 -3.51 6.99
C ASP A 83 14.72 -4.44 8.04
N THR A 84 14.23 -4.34 9.26
CA THR A 84 14.76 -5.08 10.42
C THR A 84 13.93 -6.33 10.74
N ALA A 85 14.51 -7.25 11.49
CA ALA A 85 13.78 -8.41 11.98
C ALA A 85 12.52 -8.02 12.77
N GLY A 86 11.47 -8.83 12.64
CA GLY A 86 10.24 -8.68 13.37
C GLY A 86 9.84 -9.97 14.05
N ARG A 87 9.72 -9.97 15.37
CA ARG A 87 9.20 -11.09 16.17
C ARG A 87 7.93 -10.69 16.89
N LEU A 88 7.10 -11.67 17.19
CA LEU A 88 5.83 -11.47 17.92
C LEU A 88 6.07 -11.22 19.43
N ALA A 89 7.13 -11.79 19.96
CA ALA A 89 7.49 -11.61 21.37
C ALA A 89 8.57 -10.54 21.50
N VAL A 90 8.37 -9.64 22.46
CA VAL A 90 9.36 -8.65 22.85
C VAL A 90 10.40 -9.40 23.69
N ASP A 91 11.50 -9.78 23.04
CA ASP A 91 12.61 -10.42 23.74
C ASP A 91 13.76 -9.41 23.88
N LYS A 92 14.50 -9.53 24.99
CA LYS A 92 15.57 -8.61 25.36
C LYS A 92 16.68 -8.58 24.31
N GLN A 93 17.04 -9.73 23.76
CA GLN A 93 18.13 -9.83 22.76
C GLN A 93 17.79 -9.05 21.50
N MET A 94 16.56 -9.18 21.00
CA MET A 94 16.09 -8.44 19.84
C MET A 94 16.04 -6.92 20.10
N MET A 95 15.59 -6.52 21.30
CA MET A 95 15.53 -5.10 21.68
C MET A 95 16.93 -4.48 21.77
N ASP A 96 17.89 -5.22 22.31
CA ASP A 96 19.29 -4.79 22.37
C ASP A 96 19.89 -4.68 20.95
N GLU A 97 19.59 -5.64 20.07
CA GLU A 97 20.04 -5.66 18.69
C GLU A 97 19.53 -4.43 17.92
N ILE A 98 18.21 -4.18 17.94
CA ILE A 98 17.61 -3.03 17.25
C ILE A 98 18.15 -1.70 17.83
N SER A 99 18.38 -1.64 19.14
CA SER A 99 19.00 -0.48 19.79
C SER A 99 20.45 -0.27 19.32
N ASN A 100 21.19 -1.36 19.09
CA ASN A 100 22.53 -1.29 18.52
C ASN A 100 22.51 -0.81 17.07
N VAL A 101 21.58 -1.30 16.25
CA VAL A 101 21.37 -0.80 14.89
C VAL A 101 21.05 0.69 14.91
N LYS A 102 20.08 1.12 15.73
CA LYS A 102 19.73 2.54 15.88
C LYS A 102 20.95 3.40 16.20
N ARG A 103 21.77 2.98 17.19
CA ARG A 103 22.97 3.71 17.57
C ARG A 103 24.02 3.77 16.47
N ALA A 104 24.15 2.71 15.69
CA ALA A 104 25.17 2.59 14.66
C ALA A 104 24.91 3.49 13.44
N ILE A 105 23.64 3.63 13.02
CA ILE A 105 23.28 4.39 11.82
C ILE A 105 22.64 5.74 12.13
N ASN A 106 22.25 6.00 13.38
CA ASN A 106 21.58 7.23 13.83
C ASN A 106 20.47 7.66 12.83
N PRO A 107 19.39 6.88 12.69
CA PRO A 107 18.40 7.13 11.66
C PRO A 107 17.67 8.45 11.92
N SER A 108 17.29 9.15 10.85
CA SER A 108 16.48 10.36 10.94
C SER A 108 15.04 10.07 11.38
N GLU A 109 14.58 8.83 11.19
CA GLU A 109 13.22 8.41 11.52
C GLU A 109 13.14 6.91 11.78
N ILE A 110 12.40 6.55 12.86
CA ILE A 110 12.08 5.16 13.21
C ILE A 110 10.57 4.98 13.11
N LEU A 111 10.13 4.07 12.26
CA LEU A 111 8.74 3.75 12.06
C LEU A 111 8.39 2.39 12.68
N PHE A 112 7.41 2.39 13.56
CA PHE A 112 6.85 1.17 14.13
C PHE A 112 5.68 0.68 13.26
N VAL A 113 5.85 -0.49 12.65
CA VAL A 113 4.83 -1.08 11.77
C VAL A 113 3.98 -2.07 12.55
N VAL A 114 2.69 -1.88 12.52
CA VAL A 114 1.72 -2.71 13.25
C VAL A 114 0.56 -3.13 12.36
N ASP A 115 0.09 -4.36 12.56
CA ASP A 115 -1.11 -4.88 11.93
C ASP A 115 -2.35 -4.41 12.70
N SER A 116 -3.26 -3.72 12.03
CA SER A 116 -4.46 -3.17 12.66
C SER A 116 -5.42 -4.24 13.19
N MET A 117 -5.25 -5.50 12.77
CA MET A 117 -6.08 -6.63 13.18
C MET A 117 -5.61 -7.31 14.49
N THR A 118 -4.44 -6.97 15.01
CA THR A 118 -3.84 -7.66 16.17
C THR A 118 -4.39 -7.20 17.53
N GLY A 119 -5.31 -6.24 17.56
CA GLY A 119 -6.01 -5.84 18.79
C GLY A 119 -5.09 -5.32 19.89
N GLN A 120 -5.34 -5.75 21.15
CA GLN A 120 -4.62 -5.25 22.34
C GLN A 120 -3.13 -5.62 22.33
N ASP A 121 -2.74 -6.73 21.72
CA ASP A 121 -1.33 -7.15 21.62
C ASP A 121 -0.49 -6.14 20.83
N ALA A 122 -1.09 -5.51 19.83
CA ALA A 122 -0.45 -4.43 19.08
C ALA A 122 -0.07 -3.26 19.97
N VAL A 123 -0.93 -2.92 20.90
CA VAL A 123 -0.76 -1.79 21.81
C VAL A 123 0.35 -2.07 22.83
N ASN A 124 0.34 -3.27 23.44
CA ASN A 124 1.35 -3.70 24.38
C ASN A 124 2.74 -3.74 23.74
N THR A 125 2.81 -4.29 22.53
CA THR A 125 4.03 -4.34 21.72
C THR A 125 4.52 -2.94 21.37
N ALA A 126 3.64 -2.05 20.93
CA ALA A 126 3.99 -0.66 20.61
C ALA A 126 4.57 0.07 21.81
N LYS A 127 3.98 -0.12 23.01
CA LYS A 127 4.50 0.47 24.25
C LYS A 127 5.91 -0.03 24.55
N ALA A 128 6.13 -1.34 24.54
CA ALA A 128 7.44 -1.92 24.84
C ALA A 128 8.53 -1.42 23.88
N PHE A 129 8.22 -1.33 22.58
CA PHE A 129 9.14 -0.79 21.58
C PHE A 129 9.38 0.71 21.76
N ASN A 130 8.35 1.48 22.13
CA ASN A 130 8.50 2.92 22.38
C ASN A 130 9.37 3.20 23.59
N ASP A 131 9.22 2.43 24.66
CA ASP A 131 10.00 2.59 25.90
C ASP A 131 11.51 2.40 25.66
N VAL A 132 11.90 1.54 24.70
CA VAL A 132 13.30 1.25 24.38
C VAL A 132 13.81 2.12 23.24
N LEU A 133 13.06 2.22 22.15
CA LEU A 133 13.52 2.85 20.92
C LEU A 133 13.10 4.30 20.78
N ASN A 134 12.06 4.73 21.51
CA ASN A 134 11.46 6.05 21.32
C ASN A 134 11.25 6.36 19.83
N PHE A 135 10.49 5.51 19.13
CA PHE A 135 10.26 5.65 17.69
C PHE A 135 9.48 6.93 17.37
N ASP A 136 9.56 7.39 16.12
CA ASP A 136 9.06 8.70 15.69
C ASP A 136 7.63 8.64 15.14
N GLY A 137 7.19 7.47 14.66
CA GLY A 137 5.87 7.31 14.09
C GLY A 137 5.41 5.87 13.99
N VAL A 138 4.11 5.72 13.80
CA VAL A 138 3.42 4.44 13.66
C VAL A 138 2.90 4.29 12.23
N VAL A 139 2.94 3.07 11.73
CA VAL A 139 2.33 2.67 10.48
C VAL A 139 1.29 1.60 10.77
N LEU A 140 0.07 1.82 10.33
CA LEU A 140 -1.00 0.84 10.42
C LEU A 140 -1.13 0.10 9.09
N THR A 141 -1.09 -1.23 9.13
CA THR A 141 -1.26 -2.07 7.95
C THR A 141 -2.56 -2.85 8.02
N LYS A 142 -3.00 -3.39 6.88
CA LYS A 142 -4.23 -4.18 6.74
C LYS A 142 -5.51 -3.45 7.15
N LEU A 143 -5.59 -2.16 6.83
CA LEU A 143 -6.82 -1.39 7.03
C LEU A 143 -7.90 -1.65 5.98
N ASP A 144 -7.58 -2.40 4.94
CA ASP A 144 -8.50 -2.99 3.96
C ASP A 144 -9.36 -4.11 4.54
N GLY A 145 -8.96 -4.69 5.67
CA GLY A 145 -9.80 -5.61 6.44
C GLY A 145 -11.00 -4.91 7.07
N ASP A 146 -11.95 -5.69 7.62
CA ASP A 146 -13.17 -5.17 8.27
C ASP A 146 -12.88 -4.45 9.62
N THR A 147 -11.73 -3.78 9.72
CA THR A 147 -11.34 -3.05 10.92
C THR A 147 -11.72 -1.58 10.77
N ARG A 148 -12.59 -1.11 11.66
CA ARG A 148 -12.96 0.31 11.74
C ARG A 148 -11.83 1.22 12.21
N GLY A 149 -10.58 0.72 12.24
CA GLY A 149 -9.43 1.52 12.67
C GLY A 149 -9.32 1.75 14.18
N GLY A 150 -10.01 0.95 15.01
CA GLY A 150 -9.96 1.09 16.47
C GLY A 150 -8.55 0.96 17.06
N ALA A 151 -7.68 0.17 16.42
CA ALA A 151 -6.28 0.07 16.79
C ALA A 151 -5.55 1.41 16.73
N ALA A 152 -5.91 2.30 15.79
CA ALA A 152 -5.33 3.64 15.67
C ALA A 152 -5.54 4.47 16.95
N LEU A 153 -6.76 4.48 17.48
CA LEU A 153 -7.10 5.21 18.70
C LEU A 153 -6.36 4.64 19.92
N SER A 154 -6.35 3.32 20.06
CA SER A 154 -5.69 2.65 21.19
C SER A 154 -4.18 2.89 21.19
N ILE A 155 -3.52 2.76 20.05
CA ILE A 155 -2.09 3.01 19.94
C ILE A 155 -1.78 4.48 20.18
N LYS A 156 -2.54 5.40 19.57
CA LYS A 156 -2.35 6.83 19.75
C LYS A 156 -2.49 7.25 21.22
N SER A 157 -3.47 6.72 21.94
CA SER A 157 -3.70 7.05 23.35
C SER A 157 -2.60 6.56 24.30
N ILE A 158 -2.00 5.40 24.00
CA ILE A 158 -1.02 4.76 24.89
C ILE A 158 0.41 5.22 24.59
N VAL A 159 0.77 5.28 23.30
CA VAL A 159 2.16 5.58 22.89
C VAL A 159 2.36 7.07 22.64
N ASN A 160 1.30 7.81 22.39
CA ASN A 160 1.29 9.24 22.05
C ASN A 160 2.22 9.62 20.88
N LYS A 161 2.44 8.71 19.94
CA LYS A 161 3.20 8.96 18.70
C LYS A 161 2.25 9.20 17.54
N PRO A 162 2.66 10.00 16.53
CA PRO A 162 1.84 10.19 15.33
C PRO A 162 1.75 8.91 14.52
N ILE A 163 0.57 8.65 13.96
CA ILE A 163 0.43 7.69 12.88
C ILE A 163 0.81 8.43 11.60
N LYS A 164 1.70 7.87 10.78
CA LYS A 164 2.23 8.54 9.57
C LYS A 164 1.68 7.95 8.29
N PHE A 165 1.55 6.63 8.23
CA PHE A 165 1.09 5.93 7.05
C PHE A 165 0.08 4.85 7.39
N ILE A 166 -0.75 4.52 6.40
CA ILE A 166 -1.71 3.42 6.44
C ILE A 166 -1.54 2.55 5.19
N GLY A 167 -1.53 1.23 5.40
CA GLY A 167 -1.58 0.24 4.31
C GLY A 167 -3.01 -0.18 4.08
N THR A 168 -3.50 0.00 2.85
CA THR A 168 -4.90 -0.18 2.45
C THR A 168 -5.10 -1.32 1.46
N GLY A 169 -4.18 -2.27 1.39
CA GLY A 169 -4.28 -3.42 0.51
C GLY A 169 -2.92 -4.07 0.25
N GLU A 170 -2.86 -5.06 -0.63
CA GLU A 170 -1.64 -5.82 -0.92
C GLU A 170 -0.77 -5.21 -2.02
N LYS A 171 -1.34 -4.44 -2.94
CA LYS A 171 -0.62 -3.81 -4.06
C LYS A 171 0.47 -2.85 -3.59
N MET A 172 1.53 -2.68 -4.38
CA MET A 172 2.67 -1.82 -4.03
C MET A 172 2.33 -0.33 -3.96
N ASP A 173 1.26 0.10 -4.57
CA ASP A 173 0.70 1.46 -4.52
C ASP A 173 -0.32 1.67 -3.37
N ALA A 174 -0.73 0.59 -2.68
CA ALA A 174 -1.68 0.66 -1.58
C ALA A 174 -1.02 1.12 -0.28
N LEU A 175 -0.53 2.36 -0.27
CA LEU A 175 0.05 3.07 0.86
C LEU A 175 -0.42 4.52 0.83
N ASP A 176 -1.10 4.95 1.87
CA ASP A 176 -1.59 6.31 2.01
C ASP A 176 -0.96 7.02 3.21
N VAL A 177 -0.84 8.33 3.14
CA VAL A 177 -0.49 9.17 4.29
C VAL A 177 -1.68 9.19 5.26
N PHE A 178 -1.40 9.14 6.55
CA PHE A 178 -2.45 9.17 7.56
C PHE A 178 -3.00 10.59 7.74
N TYR A 179 -4.30 10.73 7.58
CA TYR A 179 -5.05 11.95 7.85
C TYR A 179 -6.04 11.70 9.00
N PRO A 180 -5.86 12.33 10.18
CA PRO A 180 -6.69 12.09 11.37
C PRO A 180 -8.19 12.27 11.11
N ASP A 181 -8.56 13.34 10.41
CA ASP A 181 -9.97 13.67 10.12
C ASP A 181 -10.63 12.59 9.27
N ARG A 182 -9.96 12.14 8.21
CA ARG A 182 -10.46 11.04 7.34
C ARG A 182 -10.59 9.73 8.11
N MET A 183 -9.65 9.45 9.03
CA MET A 183 -9.74 8.26 9.87
C MET A 183 -10.91 8.37 10.85
N ALA A 184 -11.17 9.54 11.43
CA ALA A 184 -12.34 9.77 12.28
C ALA A 184 -13.65 9.54 11.52
N ASP A 185 -13.78 10.10 10.32
CA ASP A 185 -14.95 9.89 9.45
C ASP A 185 -15.16 8.42 9.12
N ARG A 186 -14.07 7.69 8.82
CA ARG A 186 -14.11 6.24 8.58
C ARG A 186 -14.58 5.46 9.82
N ILE A 187 -14.07 5.77 11.01
CA ILE A 187 -14.48 5.15 12.28
C ILE A 187 -15.97 5.40 12.57
N LEU A 188 -16.44 6.61 12.30
CA LEU A 188 -17.84 7.01 12.48
C LEU A 188 -18.77 6.46 11.39
N GLY A 189 -18.22 5.86 10.33
CA GLY A 189 -18.99 5.33 9.21
C GLY A 189 -19.52 6.40 8.27
N MET A 190 -18.93 7.59 8.28
CA MET A 190 -19.29 8.72 7.41
C MET A 190 -18.66 8.60 6.00
N GLY A 191 -17.79 7.62 5.79
CA GLY A 191 -17.06 7.42 4.52
C GLY A 191 -15.82 8.31 4.41
N ASP A 192 -15.09 8.16 3.32
CA ASP A 192 -13.90 8.98 3.00
C ASP A 192 -14.04 9.55 1.57
N VAL A 193 -14.95 10.49 1.42
CA VAL A 193 -15.25 11.13 0.13
C VAL A 193 -14.03 11.89 -0.42
N VAL A 194 -13.20 12.46 0.44
CA VAL A 194 -12.03 13.24 0.01
C VAL A 194 -11.00 12.32 -0.65
N SER A 195 -10.68 11.18 -0.03
CA SER A 195 -9.79 10.18 -0.64
C SER A 195 -10.35 9.62 -1.95
N LEU A 196 -11.66 9.45 -2.05
CA LEU A 196 -12.30 9.01 -3.29
C LEU A 196 -12.11 10.05 -4.41
N VAL A 197 -12.33 11.33 -4.10
CA VAL A 197 -12.16 12.43 -5.06
C VAL A 197 -10.69 12.57 -5.48
N GLU A 198 -9.74 12.50 -4.54
CA GLU A 198 -8.31 12.55 -4.83
C GLU A 198 -7.87 11.41 -5.75
N ARG A 199 -8.28 10.17 -5.46
CA ARG A 199 -7.99 9.02 -6.33
C ARG A 199 -8.62 9.17 -7.71
N ALA A 200 -9.84 9.68 -7.77
CA ALA A 200 -10.48 10.00 -9.04
C ALA A 200 -9.65 11.03 -9.81
N GLN A 201 -9.24 12.13 -9.18
CA GLN A 201 -8.45 13.18 -9.83
C GLN A 201 -7.07 12.71 -10.30
N GLU A 202 -6.39 11.85 -9.55
CA GLU A 202 -5.09 11.27 -9.95
C GLU A 202 -5.18 10.39 -11.20
N GLN A 203 -6.32 9.75 -11.44
CA GLN A 203 -6.54 8.83 -12.55
C GLN A 203 -7.27 9.48 -13.75
N PHE A 204 -7.89 10.65 -13.54
CA PHE A 204 -8.62 11.35 -14.59
C PHE A 204 -7.67 12.21 -15.43
N ASP A 205 -7.40 11.75 -16.66
CA ASP A 205 -6.84 12.61 -17.68
C ASP A 205 -7.96 13.48 -18.28
N GLU A 206 -7.93 14.79 -18.00
CA GLU A 206 -8.94 15.74 -18.52
C GLU A 206 -9.04 15.69 -20.06
N VAL A 207 -7.95 15.36 -20.74
CA VAL A 207 -7.94 15.27 -22.20
C VAL A 207 -8.72 14.04 -22.67
N GLU A 208 -8.57 12.90 -21.98
CA GLU A 208 -9.32 11.67 -22.28
C GLU A 208 -10.80 11.85 -21.93
N ALA A 209 -11.11 12.46 -20.80
CA ALA A 209 -12.49 12.75 -20.42
C ALA A 209 -13.21 13.64 -21.44
N ARG A 210 -12.55 14.68 -21.95
CA ARG A 210 -13.11 15.56 -23.00
C ARG A 210 -13.27 14.83 -24.35
N LYS A 211 -12.36 13.92 -24.71
CA LYS A 211 -12.50 13.07 -25.91
C LYS A 211 -13.70 12.14 -25.78
N MET A 212 -13.86 11.52 -24.61
CA MET A 212 -14.97 10.62 -24.30
C MET A 212 -16.32 11.34 -24.39
N GLN A 213 -16.41 12.52 -23.78
CA GLN A 213 -17.61 13.35 -23.83
C GLN A 213 -18.01 13.71 -25.28
N LYS A 214 -17.02 14.03 -26.14
CA LYS A 214 -17.25 14.29 -27.56
C LYS A 214 -17.71 13.04 -28.32
N LYS A 215 -17.18 11.85 -28.00
CA LYS A 215 -17.62 10.59 -28.61
C LYS A 215 -19.07 10.25 -28.24
N ILE A 216 -19.43 10.42 -26.94
CA ILE A 216 -20.80 10.20 -26.45
C ILE A 216 -21.77 11.17 -27.15
N ALA A 217 -21.43 12.46 -27.20
CA ALA A 217 -22.27 13.48 -27.86
C ALA A 217 -22.48 13.21 -29.36
N LYS A 218 -21.54 12.52 -30.01
CA LYS A 218 -21.62 12.12 -31.43
C LYS A 218 -22.21 10.72 -31.65
N ASN A 219 -22.71 10.04 -30.62
CA ASN A 219 -23.15 8.63 -30.67
C ASN A 219 -22.10 7.67 -31.24
N GLN A 220 -20.81 7.94 -30.97
CA GLN A 220 -19.66 7.16 -31.41
C GLN A 220 -19.02 6.35 -30.27
N PHE A 221 -19.76 6.13 -29.18
CA PHE A 221 -19.30 5.33 -28.06
C PHE A 221 -19.45 3.84 -28.37
N GLY A 222 -18.33 3.13 -28.45
CA GLY A 222 -18.26 1.70 -28.77
C GLY A 222 -17.90 0.82 -27.58
N PHE A 223 -17.83 -0.48 -27.78
CA PHE A 223 -17.41 -1.43 -26.76
C PHE A 223 -15.90 -1.34 -26.41
N ASP A 224 -15.07 -0.89 -27.34
CA ASP A 224 -13.66 -0.60 -27.05
C ASP A 224 -13.55 0.55 -26.04
N ASP A 225 -14.36 1.62 -26.18
CA ASP A 225 -14.41 2.73 -25.22
C ASP A 225 -14.91 2.27 -23.85
N PHE A 226 -15.84 1.33 -23.83
CA PHE A 226 -16.34 0.74 -22.58
C PHE A 226 -15.28 -0.11 -21.86
N LEU A 227 -14.49 -0.91 -22.59
CA LEU A 227 -13.35 -1.64 -22.04
C LEU A 227 -12.30 -0.69 -21.43
N GLU A 228 -12.03 0.43 -22.12
CA GLU A 228 -11.11 1.44 -21.61
C GLU A 228 -11.60 2.06 -20.32
N GLN A 229 -12.90 2.30 -20.17
CA GLN A 229 -13.51 2.75 -18.91
C GLN A 229 -13.41 1.70 -17.80
N ILE A 230 -13.67 0.43 -18.09
CA ILE A 230 -13.48 -0.65 -17.10
C ILE A 230 -12.02 -0.68 -16.64
N ALA A 231 -11.07 -0.57 -17.55
CA ALA A 231 -9.64 -0.55 -17.22
C ALA A 231 -9.26 0.66 -16.35
N GLN A 232 -9.85 1.84 -16.60
CA GLN A 232 -9.65 3.02 -15.75
C GLN A 232 -10.21 2.81 -14.34
N ILE A 233 -11.43 2.26 -14.22
CA ILE A 233 -12.03 1.94 -12.93
C ILE A 233 -11.16 0.94 -12.15
N LYS A 234 -10.66 -0.11 -12.81
CA LYS A 234 -9.75 -1.09 -12.19
C LYS A 234 -8.43 -0.46 -11.70
N LYS A 235 -7.93 0.58 -12.39
CA LYS A 235 -6.74 1.32 -11.97
C LYS A 235 -6.98 2.16 -10.70
N MET A 236 -8.21 2.61 -10.43
CA MET A 236 -8.55 3.38 -9.23
C MET A 236 -8.48 2.56 -7.93
N GLY A 237 -8.35 1.25 -8.02
CA GLY A 237 -8.25 0.33 -6.89
C GLY A 237 -9.37 -0.70 -6.87
N ASN A 238 -9.48 -1.43 -5.75
CA ASN A 238 -10.53 -2.44 -5.57
C ASN A 238 -11.90 -1.74 -5.48
N MET A 239 -12.89 -2.23 -6.26
CA MET A 239 -14.25 -1.69 -6.27
C MET A 239 -14.89 -1.68 -4.88
N LYS A 240 -14.61 -2.69 -4.05
CA LYS A 240 -15.10 -2.79 -2.69
C LYS A 240 -14.61 -1.62 -1.82
N ASP A 241 -13.34 -1.23 -1.99
CA ASP A 241 -12.74 -0.11 -1.27
C ASP A 241 -13.31 1.23 -1.72
N LEU A 242 -13.48 1.43 -3.03
CA LEU A 242 -14.05 2.64 -3.61
C LEU A 242 -15.50 2.85 -3.13
N MET A 243 -16.30 1.78 -3.12
CA MET A 243 -17.68 1.84 -2.65
C MET A 243 -17.77 2.02 -1.13
N GLY A 244 -16.81 1.48 -0.37
CA GLY A 244 -16.69 1.71 1.07
C GLY A 244 -16.44 3.17 1.46
N MET A 245 -15.87 3.97 0.54
CA MET A 245 -15.63 5.41 0.73
C MET A 245 -16.89 6.26 0.55
N ILE A 246 -17.96 5.72 -0.05
CA ILE A 246 -19.23 6.44 -0.25
C ILE A 246 -20.07 6.37 1.02
N PRO A 247 -20.51 7.53 1.57
CA PRO A 247 -21.33 7.58 2.76
C PRO A 247 -22.62 6.72 2.62
N GLY A 248 -22.87 5.86 3.60
CA GLY A 248 -24.09 5.02 3.66
C GLY A 248 -24.04 3.74 2.83
N MET A 249 -23.19 3.60 1.81
CA MET A 249 -23.14 2.38 0.98
C MET A 249 -22.44 1.21 1.68
N GLY A 250 -21.47 1.44 2.54
CA GLY A 250 -20.75 0.38 3.25
C GLY A 250 -21.65 -0.53 4.12
N LYS A 251 -22.81 -0.02 4.59
CA LYS A 251 -23.79 -0.83 5.31
C LYS A 251 -24.69 -1.67 4.40
N MET A 252 -25.01 -1.17 3.21
CA MET A 252 -25.85 -1.88 2.24
C MET A 252 -25.11 -3.02 1.55
N MET A 253 -23.79 -2.93 1.44
CA MET A 253 -22.97 -3.87 0.67
C MET A 253 -22.37 -5.03 1.47
N LYS A 254 -22.63 -5.12 2.78
CA LYS A 254 -22.17 -6.27 3.59
C LYS A 254 -22.62 -7.64 3.05
N ASN A 255 -23.63 -7.65 2.18
CA ASN A 255 -24.20 -8.87 1.59
C ASN A 255 -24.01 -8.99 0.07
N VAL A 256 -23.24 -8.08 -0.57
CA VAL A 256 -23.01 -8.11 -2.01
C VAL A 256 -21.53 -8.35 -2.25
N ASP A 257 -21.20 -9.51 -2.72
CA ASP A 257 -19.84 -9.90 -3.10
C ASP A 257 -19.55 -9.32 -4.49
N ILE A 258 -19.07 -8.05 -4.53
CA ILE A 258 -18.55 -7.46 -5.75
C ILE A 258 -17.06 -7.75 -5.75
N ASP A 259 -16.70 -8.84 -6.39
CA ASP A 259 -15.32 -9.24 -6.64
C ASP A 259 -14.76 -8.42 -7.81
N ASP A 260 -13.44 -8.23 -7.84
CA ASP A 260 -12.70 -7.67 -8.99
C ASP A 260 -13.00 -8.47 -10.28
N ASP A 261 -13.53 -9.66 -10.14
CA ASP A 261 -13.97 -10.54 -11.22
C ASP A 261 -15.33 -10.20 -11.83
N ALA A 262 -16.08 -9.26 -11.26
CA ALA A 262 -17.41 -8.88 -11.75
C ALA A 262 -17.41 -8.42 -13.22
N PHE A 263 -16.32 -7.82 -13.67
CA PHE A 263 -16.18 -7.37 -15.06
C PHE A 263 -15.60 -8.43 -16.01
N LYS A 264 -15.03 -9.54 -15.50
CA LYS A 264 -14.39 -10.57 -16.37
C LYS A 264 -15.35 -11.16 -17.38
N GLY A 265 -16.60 -11.41 -16.99
CA GLY A 265 -17.63 -11.92 -17.88
C GLY A 265 -17.95 -10.93 -19.02
N ILE A 266 -18.06 -9.66 -18.70
CA ILE A 266 -18.34 -8.59 -19.66
C ILE A 266 -17.14 -8.41 -20.59
N GLU A 267 -15.93 -8.37 -20.06
CA GLU A 267 -14.68 -8.29 -20.85
C GLU A 267 -14.56 -9.48 -21.81
N ALA A 268 -14.83 -10.71 -21.35
CA ALA A 268 -14.79 -11.91 -22.18
C ALA A 268 -15.80 -11.83 -23.34
N ILE A 269 -17.02 -11.36 -23.07
CA ILE A 269 -18.04 -11.17 -24.13
C ILE A 269 -17.53 -10.15 -25.16
N ILE A 270 -17.01 -9.01 -24.72
CA ILE A 270 -16.54 -7.96 -25.64
C ILE A 270 -15.31 -8.43 -26.42
N HIS A 271 -14.40 -9.17 -25.79
CA HIS A 271 -13.22 -9.73 -26.47
C HIS A 271 -13.58 -10.81 -27.49
N SER A 272 -14.73 -11.46 -27.36
CA SER A 272 -15.22 -12.42 -28.34
C SER A 272 -15.80 -11.78 -29.59
N MET A 273 -16.08 -10.46 -29.57
CA MET A 273 -16.59 -9.70 -30.69
C MET A 273 -15.49 -9.37 -31.71
N THR A 274 -15.84 -9.20 -33.00
CA THR A 274 -14.92 -8.69 -34.00
C THR A 274 -14.57 -7.22 -33.74
N VAL A 275 -13.46 -6.74 -34.30
CA VAL A 275 -13.02 -5.34 -34.14
C VAL A 275 -14.08 -4.35 -34.65
N GLU A 276 -14.79 -4.70 -35.72
CA GLU A 276 -15.84 -3.87 -36.33
C GLU A 276 -17.06 -3.78 -35.39
N GLU A 277 -17.51 -4.92 -34.83
CA GLU A 277 -18.63 -4.97 -33.89
C GLU A 277 -18.33 -4.18 -32.62
N ARG A 278 -17.08 -4.21 -32.13
CA ARG A 278 -16.68 -3.44 -30.97
C ARG A 278 -16.71 -1.93 -31.21
N ARG A 279 -16.41 -1.49 -32.44
CA ARG A 279 -16.42 -0.06 -32.79
C ARG A 279 -17.80 0.45 -33.15
N ASP A 280 -18.62 -0.37 -33.78
CA ASP A 280 -20.00 -0.01 -34.14
C ASP A 280 -21.00 -1.04 -33.59
N PRO A 281 -21.58 -0.79 -32.42
CA PRO A 281 -22.56 -1.67 -31.79
C PRO A 281 -23.80 -1.94 -32.62
N LYS A 282 -24.08 -1.12 -33.64
CA LYS A 282 -25.23 -1.30 -34.52
C LYS A 282 -25.12 -2.52 -35.46
N LEU A 283 -23.89 -3.05 -35.62
CA LEU A 283 -23.65 -4.25 -36.41
C LEU A 283 -24.14 -5.53 -35.72
N ILE A 284 -24.40 -5.47 -34.39
CA ILE A 284 -24.90 -6.61 -33.64
C ILE A 284 -26.41 -6.76 -33.87
N ASN A 285 -26.77 -7.67 -34.73
CA ASN A 285 -28.15 -7.99 -35.05
C ASN A 285 -28.68 -9.21 -34.27
N GLY A 286 -29.96 -9.57 -34.47
CA GLY A 286 -30.62 -10.63 -33.70
C GLY A 286 -30.02 -12.04 -33.90
N SER A 287 -29.21 -12.29 -34.92
CA SER A 287 -28.52 -13.57 -35.14
C SER A 287 -27.20 -13.66 -34.36
N ARG A 288 -26.71 -12.54 -33.85
CA ARG A 288 -25.46 -12.45 -33.06
C ARG A 288 -25.71 -12.27 -31.53
N ARG A 289 -26.96 -12.10 -31.14
CA ARG A 289 -27.39 -12.14 -29.75
C ARG A 289 -27.55 -13.58 -29.30
#